data_55155a4539d189201a82e313ae8da05e
#
_entry.id   55155a4539d189201a82e313ae8da05e
#
_cell.length_a   1.000
_cell.length_b   1.000
_cell.length_c   1.000
_cell.angle_alpha   90.00
_cell.angle_beta   90.00
_cell.angle_gamma   90.00
#
_symmetry.space_group_name_H-M   'P 1'
#
loop_
_entity.id
_entity.type
_entity.pdbx_description
1 polymer ?
#
loop_
_entity_poly.entity_id
_entity_poly.type
_entity_poly.pdbx_seq_one_letter_code
_entity_poly.pdbx_strand_id
1 'polypeptide(L)'
;MSDVYITKENLALARNVVEANAFIKACGTLSSNAQKLLYTTISMIAIEDDNFQTYTFEVKALKDFFKIKRNDFHKECEKLADELMSKHFTIKNENDKWEKYHILNNIKYDKGKLQLKLDDSLKPFLLNLKKEFTSVPVQLLVLMRSYYSMRIYLYLRMYYNQHLYYKSKSSEVKIVVPVSELENLFFTEKDSKYARFSNFNQRILPMLNLLFD
;
A
#
# COMPACT_ATOMS: atom_id res chain seq x y z
N MET A 1 -4.75 -25.46 -1.44
CA MET A 1 -4.81 -24.00 -1.21
C MET A 1 -5.62 -23.80 0.04
N SER A 2 -5.04 -23.23 1.06
CA SER A 2 -5.73 -22.93 2.32
C SER A 2 -6.34 -21.54 2.24
N ASP A 3 -7.62 -21.42 2.56
CA ASP A 3 -8.29 -20.13 2.71
C ASP A 3 -7.94 -19.55 4.09
N VAL A 4 -7.46 -18.31 4.12
CA VAL A 4 -7.18 -17.57 5.36
C VAL A 4 -8.40 -16.75 5.72
N TYR A 5 -9.07 -17.13 6.79
CA TYR A 5 -10.25 -16.42 7.29
C TYR A 5 -9.88 -15.32 8.28
N ILE A 6 -10.29 -14.09 8.02
CA ILE A 6 -9.85 -12.92 8.77
C ILE A 6 -11.03 -12.28 9.48
N THR A 7 -11.04 -12.45 10.80
CA THR A 7 -12.02 -11.89 11.73
C THR A 7 -11.55 -10.54 12.30
N LYS A 8 -12.39 -9.93 13.12
CA LYS A 8 -12.07 -8.70 13.84
C LYS A 8 -10.85 -8.87 14.76
N GLU A 9 -10.74 -10.02 15.42
CA GLU A 9 -9.63 -10.37 16.32
C GLU A 9 -8.32 -10.45 15.54
N ASN A 10 -8.31 -11.07 14.36
CA ASN A 10 -7.14 -11.14 13.49
C ASN A 10 -6.67 -9.75 13.03
N LEU A 11 -7.61 -8.85 12.69
CA LEU A 11 -7.29 -7.47 12.31
C LEU A 11 -6.76 -6.64 13.49
N ALA A 12 -7.14 -6.97 14.72
CA ALA A 12 -6.66 -6.29 15.92
C ALA A 12 -5.22 -6.66 16.30
N LEU A 13 -4.70 -7.79 15.80
CA LEU A 13 -3.31 -8.18 16.02
C LEU A 13 -2.37 -7.19 15.35
N ALA A 14 -1.27 -6.88 16.04
CA ALA A 14 -0.20 -6.06 15.46
C ALA A 14 0.48 -6.83 14.33
N ARG A 15 0.23 -6.41 13.08
CA ARG A 15 0.81 -6.99 11.87
C ARG A 15 1.52 -5.91 11.07
N ASN A 16 2.53 -6.31 10.33
CA ASN A 16 3.26 -5.41 9.48
C ASN A 16 2.92 -5.66 8.01
N VAL A 17 2.84 -4.56 7.26
CA VAL A 17 2.98 -4.58 5.80
C VAL A 17 4.47 -4.71 5.51
N VAL A 18 4.86 -5.78 4.81
CA VAL A 18 6.25 -6.03 4.40
C VAL A 18 6.27 -6.10 2.89
N GLU A 19 7.00 -5.17 2.28
CA GLU A 19 7.08 -5.09 0.82
C GLU A 19 8.47 -4.66 0.35
N ALA A 20 8.88 -5.14 -0.84
CA ALA A 20 10.13 -4.75 -1.45
C ALA A 20 10.18 -3.25 -1.74
N ASN A 21 11.35 -2.64 -1.60
CA ASN A 21 11.56 -1.21 -1.87
C ASN A 21 11.21 -0.84 -3.33
N ALA A 22 11.41 -1.76 -4.28
CA ALA A 22 10.99 -1.59 -5.66
C ALA A 22 9.47 -1.42 -5.80
N PHE A 23 8.67 -2.14 -4.99
CA PHE A 23 7.21 -2.03 -4.99
C PHE A 23 6.75 -0.71 -4.35
N ILE A 24 7.43 -0.24 -3.31
CA ILE A 24 7.18 1.10 -2.73
C ILE A 24 7.39 2.20 -3.78
N LYS A 25 8.40 2.07 -4.63
CA LYS A 25 8.69 3.03 -5.71
C LYS A 25 7.79 2.87 -6.94
N ALA A 26 7.03 1.77 -7.03
CA ALA A 26 6.16 1.52 -8.17
C ALA A 26 5.10 2.62 -8.34
N CYS A 27 4.88 3.02 -9.58
CA CYS A 27 3.88 4.03 -9.93
C CYS A 27 2.49 3.39 -10.01
N GLY A 28 1.50 4.01 -9.39
CA GLY A 28 0.10 3.59 -9.43
C GLY A 28 -0.73 4.42 -8.47
N THR A 29 -1.99 4.67 -8.79
CA THR A 29 -2.91 5.43 -7.94
C THR A 29 -4.12 4.59 -7.58
N LEU A 30 -4.38 4.53 -6.27
CA LEU A 30 -5.56 3.89 -5.70
C LEU A 30 -6.33 4.90 -4.83
N SER A 31 -7.61 4.68 -4.64
CA SER A 31 -8.35 5.37 -3.59
C SER A 31 -7.81 5.00 -2.21
N SER A 32 -8.04 5.86 -1.23
CA SER A 32 -7.55 5.59 0.14
C SER A 32 -8.06 4.25 0.70
N ASN A 33 -9.32 3.89 0.43
CA ASN A 33 -9.89 2.62 0.91
C ASN A 33 -9.34 1.42 0.14
N ALA A 34 -9.13 1.52 -1.17
CA ALA A 34 -8.48 0.46 -1.96
C ALA A 34 -7.05 0.21 -1.49
N GLN A 35 -6.29 1.28 -1.20
CA GLN A 35 -4.94 1.17 -0.66
C GLN A 35 -4.93 0.53 0.73
N LYS A 36 -5.87 0.89 1.62
CA LYS A 36 -6.02 0.25 2.92
C LYS A 36 -6.34 -1.23 2.80
N LEU A 37 -7.24 -1.61 1.90
CA LEU A 37 -7.57 -3.02 1.65
C LEU A 37 -6.35 -3.79 1.15
N LEU A 38 -5.60 -3.23 0.20
CA LEU A 38 -4.36 -3.84 -0.30
C LEU A 38 -3.34 -4.05 0.82
N TYR A 39 -3.04 -3.00 1.61
CA TYR A 39 -2.07 -3.13 2.71
C TYR A 39 -2.54 -4.06 3.82
N THR A 40 -3.84 -4.08 4.12
CA THR A 40 -4.39 -5.05 5.06
C THR A 40 -4.19 -6.47 4.55
N THR A 41 -4.40 -6.72 3.25
CA THR A 41 -4.16 -8.02 2.64
C THR A 41 -2.68 -8.41 2.69
N ILE A 42 -1.78 -7.51 2.32
CA ILE A 42 -0.33 -7.74 2.39
C ILE A 42 0.10 -8.07 3.82
N SER A 43 -0.47 -7.41 4.84
CA SER A 43 -0.14 -7.69 6.23
C SER A 43 -0.58 -9.07 6.74
N MET A 44 -1.43 -9.78 5.99
CA MET A 44 -1.85 -11.14 6.31
C MET A 44 -0.93 -12.23 5.73
N ILE A 45 0.02 -11.85 4.88
CA ILE A 45 1.03 -12.77 4.36
C ILE A 45 1.90 -13.24 5.53
N ALA A 46 2.02 -14.55 5.72
CA ALA A 46 2.92 -15.14 6.70
C ALA A 46 4.36 -15.21 6.15
N ILE A 47 5.33 -15.20 7.06
CA ILE A 47 6.75 -15.22 6.68
C ILE A 47 7.09 -16.53 5.94
N GLU A 48 6.39 -17.61 6.28
CA GLU A 48 6.59 -18.95 5.73
C GLU A 48 5.82 -19.19 4.42
N ASP A 49 5.04 -18.22 3.95
CA ASP A 49 4.25 -18.38 2.73
C ASP A 49 5.15 -18.36 1.49
N ASP A 50 5.11 -19.44 0.73
CA ASP A 50 5.75 -19.53 -0.60
C ASP A 50 4.79 -19.13 -1.73
N ASN A 51 3.49 -19.03 -1.42
CA ASN A 51 2.44 -18.68 -2.37
C ASN A 51 1.38 -17.81 -1.70
N PHE A 52 0.75 -16.93 -2.48
CA PHE A 52 -0.39 -16.18 -1.97
C PHE A 52 -1.58 -17.08 -1.68
N GLN A 53 -2.12 -16.90 -0.49
CA GLN A 53 -3.35 -17.55 -0.06
C GLN A 53 -4.58 -16.77 -0.58
N THR A 54 -5.75 -17.35 -0.44
CA THR A 54 -7.01 -16.63 -0.60
C THR A 54 -7.41 -16.06 0.75
N TYR A 55 -7.54 -14.73 0.82
CA TYR A 55 -7.87 -14.02 2.06
C TYR A 55 -9.36 -13.69 2.08
N THR A 56 -10.06 -14.12 3.12
CA THR A 56 -11.51 -13.88 3.31
C THR A 56 -11.72 -12.96 4.51
N PHE A 57 -12.19 -11.75 4.24
CA PHE A 57 -12.47 -10.72 5.24
C PHE A 57 -13.97 -10.62 5.53
N GLU A 58 -14.33 -10.47 6.79
CA GLU A 58 -15.65 -9.99 7.15
C GLU A 58 -15.74 -8.48 6.84
N VAL A 59 -16.69 -8.09 5.98
CA VAL A 59 -16.86 -6.68 5.56
C VAL A 59 -17.15 -5.76 6.74
N LYS A 60 -17.88 -6.26 7.75
CA LYS A 60 -18.11 -5.52 8.99
C LYS A 60 -16.80 -5.25 9.74
N ALA A 61 -15.92 -6.26 9.83
CA ALA A 61 -14.61 -6.12 10.49
C ALA A 61 -13.70 -5.15 9.73
N LEU A 62 -13.67 -5.20 8.38
CA LEU A 62 -12.95 -4.22 7.56
C LEU A 62 -13.47 -2.79 7.77
N LYS A 63 -14.80 -2.60 7.80
CA LYS A 63 -15.43 -1.32 8.04
C LYS A 63 -14.98 -0.71 9.37
N ASP A 64 -15.01 -1.51 10.44
CA ASP A 64 -14.58 -1.09 11.78
C ASP A 64 -13.07 -0.80 11.81
N PHE A 65 -12.27 -1.64 11.19
CA PHE A 65 -10.81 -1.48 11.11
C PHE A 65 -10.40 -0.21 10.36
N PHE A 66 -11.07 0.09 9.23
CA PHE A 66 -10.82 1.31 8.46
C PHE A 66 -11.49 2.57 9.05
N LYS A 67 -12.25 2.41 10.17
CA LYS A 67 -13.01 3.49 10.82
C LYS A 67 -13.99 4.19 9.88
N ILE A 68 -14.64 3.42 9.01
CA ILE A 68 -15.63 3.92 8.05
C ILE A 68 -16.99 4.05 8.76
N LYS A 69 -17.50 5.28 8.85
CA LYS A 69 -18.78 5.59 9.53
C LYS A 69 -20.03 5.28 8.68
N ARG A 70 -19.89 5.23 7.35
CA ARG A 70 -21.02 5.04 6.43
C ARG A 70 -21.61 3.62 6.56
N ASN A 71 -22.93 3.51 6.42
CA ASN A 71 -23.63 2.22 6.55
C ASN A 71 -23.66 1.40 5.26
N ASP A 72 -23.36 1.99 4.11
CA ASP A 72 -23.40 1.39 2.79
C ASP A 72 -22.02 0.84 2.30
N PHE A 73 -21.14 0.48 3.23
CA PHE A 73 -19.80 -0.02 2.89
C PHE A 73 -19.81 -1.28 2.01
N HIS A 74 -20.88 -2.09 2.07
CA HIS A 74 -21.05 -3.22 1.16
C HIS A 74 -21.13 -2.80 -0.32
N LYS A 75 -21.74 -1.63 -0.63
CA LYS A 75 -21.74 -1.05 -1.98
C LYS A 75 -20.38 -0.49 -2.37
N GLU A 76 -19.62 -0.03 -1.39
CA GLU A 76 -18.24 0.42 -1.61
C GLU A 76 -17.34 -0.77 -1.99
N CYS A 77 -17.59 -1.98 -1.47
CA CYS A 77 -16.80 -3.16 -1.78
C CYS A 77 -16.78 -3.48 -3.29
N GLU A 78 -17.90 -3.29 -4.00
CA GLU A 78 -17.94 -3.46 -5.46
C GLU A 78 -17.01 -2.47 -6.17
N LYS A 79 -17.06 -1.19 -5.79
CA LYS A 79 -16.17 -0.17 -6.35
C LYS A 79 -14.69 -0.43 -6.04
N LEU A 80 -14.40 -0.91 -4.83
CA LEU A 80 -13.04 -1.31 -4.44
C LEU A 80 -12.57 -2.51 -5.27
N ALA A 81 -13.47 -3.46 -5.56
CA ALA A 81 -13.18 -4.60 -6.41
C ALA A 81 -12.86 -4.15 -7.84
N ASP A 82 -13.72 -3.32 -8.45
CA ASP A 82 -13.51 -2.77 -9.79
C ASP A 82 -12.19 -2.00 -9.87
N GLU A 83 -11.90 -1.17 -8.87
CA GLU A 83 -10.68 -0.39 -8.82
C GLU A 83 -9.44 -1.30 -8.73
N LEU A 84 -9.40 -2.26 -7.80
CA LEU A 84 -8.27 -3.15 -7.60
C LEU A 84 -8.05 -4.13 -8.76
N MET A 85 -9.12 -4.53 -9.46
CA MET A 85 -9.04 -5.38 -10.65
C MET A 85 -8.61 -4.63 -11.91
N SER A 86 -8.99 -3.35 -12.05
CA SER A 86 -8.68 -2.54 -13.23
C SER A 86 -7.32 -1.83 -13.15
N LYS A 87 -6.79 -1.61 -11.94
CA LYS A 87 -5.53 -0.90 -11.73
C LYS A 87 -4.33 -1.84 -11.74
N HIS A 88 -3.18 -1.27 -12.03
CA HIS A 88 -1.90 -1.97 -12.04
C HIS A 88 -0.83 -1.08 -11.42
N PHE A 89 0.24 -1.68 -10.93
CA PHE A 89 1.47 -0.99 -10.60
C PHE A 89 2.45 -1.06 -11.75
N THR A 90 3.16 0.05 -11.99
CA THR A 90 4.22 0.13 -12.99
C THR A 90 5.55 0.29 -12.28
N ILE A 91 6.47 -0.62 -12.52
CA ILE A 91 7.86 -0.53 -12.08
C ILE A 91 8.69 -0.12 -13.28
N LYS A 92 9.42 0.99 -13.14
CA LYS A 92 10.38 1.47 -14.15
C LYS A 92 11.80 1.19 -13.68
N ASN A 93 12.66 0.75 -14.58
CA ASN A 93 14.09 0.58 -14.34
C ASN A 93 14.90 1.65 -15.09
N GLU A 94 16.21 1.72 -14.81
CA GLU A 94 17.13 2.79 -15.27
C GLU A 94 17.26 2.93 -16.80
N ASN A 95 16.79 1.95 -17.56
CA ASN A 95 16.90 1.91 -19.04
C ASN A 95 15.57 2.21 -19.75
N ASP A 96 14.68 2.99 -19.13
CA ASP A 96 13.32 3.28 -19.64
C ASP A 96 12.46 2.02 -19.89
N LYS A 97 12.89 0.85 -19.45
CA LYS A 97 12.07 -0.35 -19.46
C LYS A 97 11.05 -0.26 -18.33
N TRP A 98 9.86 -0.72 -18.60
CA TRP A 98 8.78 -0.74 -17.62
C TRP A 98 8.05 -2.08 -17.63
N GLU A 99 7.54 -2.44 -16.48
CA GLU A 99 6.71 -3.63 -16.28
C GLU A 99 5.45 -3.24 -15.54
N LYS A 100 4.32 -3.83 -15.95
CA LYS A 100 3.02 -3.61 -15.31
C LYS A 100 2.57 -4.89 -14.60
N TYR A 101 2.10 -4.71 -13.38
CA TYR A 101 1.69 -5.79 -12.49
C TYR A 101 0.24 -5.59 -12.07
N HIS A 102 -0.60 -6.60 -12.27
CA HIS A 102 -1.94 -6.62 -11.72
C HIS A 102 -1.88 -6.71 -10.19
N ILE A 103 -2.89 -6.16 -9.52
CA ILE A 103 -2.93 -6.15 -8.05
C ILE A 103 -3.56 -7.45 -7.55
N LEU A 104 -4.68 -7.83 -8.15
CA LEU A 104 -5.44 -9.00 -7.75
C LEU A 104 -5.55 -10.00 -8.91
N ASN A 105 -5.50 -11.29 -8.55
CA ASN A 105 -5.90 -12.38 -9.42
C ASN A 105 -7.44 -12.46 -9.51
N ASN A 106 -8.11 -12.39 -8.36
CA ASN A 106 -9.56 -12.34 -8.27
C ASN A 106 -10.04 -11.65 -6.99
N ILE A 107 -11.30 -11.23 -7.00
CA ILE A 107 -12.02 -10.73 -5.84
C ILE A 107 -13.50 -11.15 -5.95
N LYS A 108 -14.10 -11.58 -4.84
CA LYS A 108 -15.48 -12.03 -4.76
C LYS A 108 -16.13 -11.49 -3.49
N TYR A 109 -17.38 -11.04 -3.61
CA TYR A 109 -18.23 -10.68 -2.48
C TYR A 109 -19.36 -11.69 -2.35
N ASP A 110 -19.57 -12.23 -1.16
CA ASP A 110 -20.69 -13.11 -0.83
C ASP A 110 -21.12 -12.92 0.63
N LYS A 111 -22.40 -12.61 0.84
CA LYS A 111 -23.05 -12.56 2.17
C LYS A 111 -22.23 -11.87 3.26
N GLY A 112 -21.71 -10.67 2.96
CA GLY A 112 -20.94 -9.87 3.93
C GLY A 112 -19.47 -10.30 4.08
N LYS A 113 -18.98 -11.18 3.20
CA LYS A 113 -17.59 -11.61 3.11
C LYS A 113 -16.96 -11.11 1.82
N LEU A 114 -15.77 -10.59 1.90
CA LEU A 114 -14.95 -10.17 0.78
C LEU A 114 -13.76 -11.13 0.69
N GLN A 115 -13.70 -11.92 -0.36
CA GLN A 115 -12.66 -12.88 -0.63
C GLN A 115 -11.80 -12.37 -1.77
N LEU A 116 -10.48 -12.36 -1.60
CA LEU A 116 -9.55 -11.92 -2.64
C LEU A 116 -8.22 -12.68 -2.59
N LYS A 117 -7.55 -12.71 -3.74
CA LYS A 117 -6.20 -13.27 -3.90
C LYS A 117 -5.33 -12.27 -4.66
N LEU A 118 -4.12 -12.01 -4.14
CA LEU A 118 -3.12 -11.20 -4.83
C LEU A 118 -2.66 -11.89 -6.12
N ASP A 119 -2.28 -11.10 -7.12
CA ASP A 119 -1.75 -11.63 -8.36
C ASP A 119 -0.37 -12.27 -8.15
N ASP A 120 -0.16 -13.44 -8.74
CA ASP A 120 1.07 -14.22 -8.55
C ASP A 120 2.32 -13.50 -9.07
N SER A 121 2.17 -12.56 -10.01
CA SER A 121 3.27 -11.71 -10.47
C SER A 121 3.86 -10.79 -9.40
N LEU A 122 3.13 -10.56 -8.30
CA LEU A 122 3.60 -9.76 -7.16
C LEU A 122 4.49 -10.54 -6.17
N LYS A 123 4.64 -11.88 -6.33
CA LYS A 123 5.44 -12.71 -5.41
C LYS A 123 6.87 -12.17 -5.18
N PRO A 124 7.63 -11.74 -6.20
CA PRO A 124 8.99 -11.23 -6.01
C PRO A 124 9.07 -10.00 -5.10
N PHE A 125 7.95 -9.28 -4.93
CA PHE A 125 7.89 -8.04 -4.16
C PHE A 125 7.30 -8.20 -2.77
N LEU A 126 6.66 -9.34 -2.47
CA LEU A 126 5.90 -9.54 -1.25
C LEU A 126 6.22 -10.85 -0.51
N LEU A 127 6.88 -11.82 -1.15
CA LEU A 127 7.22 -13.10 -0.54
C LEU A 127 8.73 -13.29 -0.42
N ASN A 128 9.16 -13.99 0.62
CA ASN A 128 10.55 -14.42 0.83
C ASN A 128 11.58 -13.27 0.77
N LEU A 129 11.21 -12.08 1.22
CA LEU A 129 12.04 -10.88 1.15
C LEU A 129 13.20 -10.97 2.15
N LYS A 130 14.44 -11.04 1.66
CA LYS A 130 15.67 -11.15 2.47
C LYS A 130 16.43 -9.83 2.61
N LYS A 131 16.28 -8.93 1.65
CA LYS A 131 16.95 -7.62 1.60
C LYS A 131 16.10 -6.60 0.83
N GLU A 132 16.45 -5.32 0.97
CA GLU A 132 15.80 -4.22 0.24
C GLU A 132 14.27 -4.21 0.39
N PHE A 133 13.80 -4.42 1.62
CA PHE A 133 12.38 -4.34 1.96
C PHE A 133 12.14 -3.36 3.10
N THR A 134 10.90 -2.95 3.22
CA THR A 134 10.43 -2.09 4.29
C THR A 134 9.27 -2.75 5.01
N SER A 135 9.28 -2.64 6.34
CA SER A 135 8.25 -3.19 7.22
C SER A 135 7.65 -2.06 8.05
N VAL A 136 6.32 -1.94 8.03
CA VAL A 136 5.57 -0.93 8.79
C VAL A 136 4.29 -1.51 9.38
N PRO A 137 3.88 -1.10 10.58
CA PRO A 137 2.61 -1.54 11.17
C PRO A 137 1.42 -1.11 10.29
N VAL A 138 0.56 -2.06 9.91
CA VAL A 138 -0.61 -1.79 9.08
C VAL A 138 -1.58 -0.80 9.74
N GLN A 139 -1.65 -0.81 11.07
CA GLN A 139 -2.49 0.10 11.86
C GLN A 139 -2.16 1.56 11.59
N LEU A 140 -0.88 1.91 11.40
CA LEU A 140 -0.48 3.26 11.05
C LEU A 140 -1.00 3.67 9.68
N LEU A 141 -0.92 2.78 8.69
CA LEU A 141 -1.39 3.04 7.34
C LEU A 141 -2.91 3.22 7.28
N VAL A 142 -3.68 2.37 7.98
CA VAL A 142 -5.15 2.46 7.95
C VAL A 142 -5.71 3.69 8.69
N LEU A 143 -4.94 4.28 9.62
CA LEU A 143 -5.30 5.54 10.27
C LEU A 143 -5.15 6.75 9.34
N MET A 144 -4.30 6.67 8.34
CA MET A 144 -4.09 7.75 7.38
C MET A 144 -5.33 7.95 6.49
N ARG A 145 -5.69 9.21 6.24
CA ARG A 145 -6.89 9.56 5.48
C ARG A 145 -6.66 9.65 3.98
N SER A 146 -5.41 9.81 3.58
CA SER A 146 -5.03 10.07 2.20
C SER A 146 -4.14 8.95 1.66
N TYR A 147 -4.42 8.54 0.41
CA TYR A 147 -3.52 7.71 -0.39
C TYR A 147 -2.08 8.28 -0.39
N TYR A 148 -1.96 9.59 -0.61
CA TYR A 148 -0.66 10.26 -0.67
C TYR A 148 0.11 10.14 0.65
N SER A 149 -0.57 10.32 1.80
CA SER A 149 0.05 10.18 3.12
C SER A 149 0.62 8.77 3.33
N MET A 150 -0.13 7.73 2.98
CA MET A 150 0.33 6.35 3.09
C MET A 150 1.56 6.08 2.22
N ARG A 151 1.54 6.55 0.98
CA ARG A 151 2.64 6.36 0.01
C ARG A 151 3.90 7.10 0.44
N ILE A 152 3.78 8.37 0.82
CA ILE A 152 4.91 9.18 1.30
C ILE A 152 5.50 8.57 2.58
N TYR A 153 4.66 8.14 3.52
CA TYR A 153 5.13 7.51 4.75
C TYR A 153 6.00 6.28 4.46
N LEU A 154 5.52 5.37 3.60
CA LEU A 154 6.28 4.19 3.19
C LEU A 154 7.58 4.55 2.50
N TYR A 155 7.54 5.53 1.61
CA TYR A 155 8.70 6.01 0.87
C TYR A 155 9.77 6.59 1.81
N LEU A 156 9.37 7.46 2.74
CA LEU A 156 10.29 8.03 3.73
C LEU A 156 10.82 6.96 4.70
N ARG A 157 9.97 6.01 5.09
CA ARG A 157 10.37 4.89 5.95
C ARG A 157 11.40 3.99 5.28
N MET A 158 11.25 3.76 3.98
CA MET A 158 12.23 3.03 3.17
C MET A 158 13.61 3.72 3.23
N TYR A 159 13.68 5.03 2.95
CA TYR A 159 14.94 5.78 3.01
C TYR A 159 15.52 5.83 4.42
N TYR A 160 14.70 6.01 5.43
CA TYR A 160 15.11 5.97 6.82
C TYR A 160 15.76 4.63 7.18
N ASN A 161 15.15 3.52 6.80
CA ASN A 161 15.69 2.19 7.04
C ASN A 161 17.02 1.96 6.30
N GLN A 162 17.14 2.41 5.05
CA GLN A 162 18.39 2.36 4.29
C GLN A 162 19.48 3.20 4.96
N HIS A 163 19.13 4.40 5.44
CA HIS A 163 20.10 5.25 6.15
C HIS A 163 20.61 4.60 7.43
N LEU A 164 19.73 4.02 8.25
CA LEU A 164 20.14 3.32 9.48
C LEU A 164 21.02 2.11 9.20
N TYR A 165 20.83 1.44 8.06
CA TYR A 165 21.66 0.30 7.67
C TYR A 165 23.08 0.72 7.26
N TYR A 166 23.23 1.83 6.53
CA TYR A 166 24.51 2.26 5.95
C TYR A 166 25.28 3.28 6.81
N LYS A 167 24.61 4.00 7.71
CA LYS A 167 25.23 5.05 8.54
C LYS A 167 24.77 4.91 9.99
N SER A 168 25.74 4.79 10.91
CA SER A 168 25.45 4.62 12.32
C SER A 168 24.67 5.79 12.94
N LYS A 169 23.69 5.47 13.76
CA LYS A 169 23.05 6.18 14.91
C LYS A 169 23.13 7.72 14.95
N SER A 170 22.69 8.41 13.91
CA SER A 170 22.32 9.82 14.04
C SER A 170 20.85 9.89 14.47
N SER A 171 20.53 10.71 15.45
CA SER A 171 19.16 10.97 15.91
C SER A 171 18.33 11.72 14.86
N GLU A 172 18.99 12.35 13.88
CA GLU A 172 18.36 13.10 12.82
C GLU A 172 18.82 12.57 11.45
N VAL A 173 17.84 12.22 10.60
CA VAL A 173 18.07 11.74 9.24
C VAL A 173 17.52 12.75 8.26
N LYS A 174 18.42 13.43 7.52
CA LYS A 174 18.03 14.33 6.44
C LYS A 174 17.90 13.55 5.13
N ILE A 175 16.67 13.46 4.63
CA ILE A 175 16.37 12.82 3.35
C ILE A 175 16.14 13.93 2.31
N VAL A 176 16.96 13.94 1.25
CA VAL A 176 16.81 14.85 0.12
C VAL A 176 16.32 14.05 -1.07
N VAL A 177 15.14 14.39 -1.56
CA VAL A 177 14.48 13.66 -2.66
C VAL A 177 14.22 14.64 -3.79
N PRO A 178 14.58 14.32 -5.05
CA PRO A 178 14.17 15.09 -6.21
C PRO A 178 12.65 15.17 -6.31
N VAL A 179 12.12 16.35 -6.64
CA VAL A 179 10.66 16.53 -6.83
C VAL A 179 10.12 15.60 -7.89
N SER A 180 10.88 15.38 -8.98
CA SER A 180 10.52 14.45 -10.04
C SER A 180 10.34 13.00 -9.55
N GLU A 181 11.09 12.57 -8.55
CA GLU A 181 10.94 11.24 -7.97
C GLU A 181 9.64 11.14 -7.15
N LEU A 182 9.28 12.18 -6.41
CA LEU A 182 7.99 12.24 -5.72
C LEU A 182 6.82 12.32 -6.70
N GLU A 183 6.95 13.07 -7.78
CA GLU A 183 5.94 13.12 -8.85
C GLU A 183 5.74 11.75 -9.48
N ASN A 184 6.81 11.01 -9.79
CA ASN A 184 6.74 9.66 -10.32
C ASN A 184 6.06 8.66 -9.36
N LEU A 185 6.18 8.88 -8.06
CA LEU A 185 5.53 8.04 -7.05
C LEU A 185 3.99 8.15 -7.11
N PHE A 186 3.47 9.31 -7.52
CA PHE A 186 2.02 9.61 -7.44
C PHE A 186 1.33 9.67 -8.78
N PHE A 187 2.05 10.02 -9.86
CA PHE A 187 1.41 10.37 -11.12
C PHE A 187 1.83 9.40 -12.23
N THR A 188 0.84 8.71 -12.77
CA THR A 188 1.02 7.86 -13.96
C THR A 188 0.95 8.64 -15.26
N GLU A 189 0.33 9.84 -15.24
CA GLU A 189 0.06 10.65 -16.42
C GLU A 189 0.41 12.13 -16.14
N LYS A 190 0.91 12.81 -17.18
CA LYS A 190 1.32 14.23 -17.13
C LYS A 190 0.16 15.20 -16.87
N ASP A 191 -1.09 14.76 -17.01
CA ASP A 191 -2.29 15.60 -16.92
C ASP A 191 -2.99 15.60 -15.56
N SER A 192 -2.37 15.07 -14.51
CA SER A 192 -2.99 15.14 -13.19
C SER A 192 -3.01 16.58 -12.69
N LYS A 193 -4.08 16.97 -11.96
CA LYS A 193 -4.19 18.28 -11.32
C LYS A 193 -3.04 18.63 -10.37
N TYR A 194 -2.21 17.65 -10.00
CA TYR A 194 -1.03 17.77 -9.14
C TYR A 194 0.29 17.75 -9.92
N ALA A 195 0.28 17.59 -11.24
CA ALA A 195 1.47 17.66 -12.08
C ALA A 195 2.14 19.04 -12.05
N ARG A 196 1.43 20.10 -11.63
CA ARG A 196 2.03 21.38 -11.31
C ARG A 196 2.60 21.34 -9.89
N PHE A 197 3.88 21.58 -9.75
CA PHE A 197 4.58 21.62 -8.45
C PHE A 197 3.87 22.50 -7.41
N SER A 198 3.28 23.63 -7.82
CA SER A 198 2.50 24.50 -6.92
C SER A 198 1.33 23.76 -6.25
N ASN A 199 0.58 22.95 -7.00
CA ASN A 199 -0.52 22.16 -6.45
C ASN A 199 -0.03 21.03 -5.55
N PHE A 200 1.07 20.40 -5.92
CA PHE A 200 1.74 19.39 -5.10
C PHE A 200 2.21 19.98 -3.77
N ASN A 201 2.93 21.12 -3.83
CA ASN A 201 3.42 21.82 -2.66
C ASN A 201 2.30 22.28 -1.72
N GLN A 202 1.18 22.80 -2.26
CA GLN A 202 0.07 23.30 -1.43
C GLN A 202 -0.80 22.20 -0.81
N ARG A 203 -0.93 21.04 -1.45
CA ARG A 203 -1.91 20.02 -1.06
C ARG A 203 -1.31 18.72 -0.55
N ILE A 204 -0.15 18.35 -1.01
CA ILE A 204 0.49 17.08 -0.65
C ILE A 204 1.56 17.27 0.42
N LEU A 205 2.49 18.20 0.23
CA LEU A 205 3.57 18.41 1.20
C LEU A 205 3.10 18.79 2.61
N PRO A 206 2.05 19.62 2.83
CA PRO A 206 1.58 19.90 4.18
C PRO A 206 1.04 18.67 4.92
N MET A 207 0.61 17.64 4.18
CA MET A 207 0.20 16.37 4.81
C MET A 207 1.36 15.63 5.47
N LEU A 208 2.60 15.92 5.07
CA LEU A 208 3.80 15.34 5.69
C LEU A 208 4.02 15.87 7.10
N ASN A 209 3.79 17.14 7.34
CA ASN A 209 3.97 17.74 8.67
C ASN A 209 3.04 17.09 9.71
N LEU A 210 1.86 16.60 9.26
CA LEU A 210 0.91 15.90 10.13
C LEU A 210 1.28 14.43 10.42
N LEU A 211 2.33 13.89 9.79
CA LEU A 211 2.79 12.52 10.00
C LEU A 211 3.92 12.42 11.03
N PHE A 212 4.53 13.54 11.39
CA PHE A 212 5.71 13.61 12.25
C PHE A 212 5.49 14.42 13.55
N ASP A 213 4.30 15.03 13.72
CA ASP A 213 3.79 15.60 14.96
C ASP A 213 3.00 14.53 15.77
#